data_238d7e8a97679c5e10156ffb52df87cc
#
_entry.id   238d7e8a97679c5e10156ffb52df87cc
#
_cell.length_a   1.000
_cell.length_b   1.000
_cell.length_c   1.000
_cell.angle_alpha   90.00
_cell.angle_beta   90.00
_cell.angle_gamma   90.00
#
_symmetry.space_group_name_H-M   'P 1'
#
loop_
_entity.id
_entity.type
_entity.pdbx_description
1 polymer ?
#
loop_
_entity_poly.entity_id
_entity_poly.type
_entity_poly.pdbx_seq_one_letter_code
_entity_poly.pdbx_strand_id
1 'polypeptide(L)'
;MRNHAAASLPNDEGCSTLPIQRTHNANAMALLEILHYPDPRLRNRAEPIAEVDDSIRTLAADMLETMYDAPGIGLAATQINVHKRMLVADVSAENDDPRVFINPVIVESQGTEQMEEGCLSVPGVFELVERADWIAVEYLDLDGQPQRLETDGLLAVCIQHEIDHLDGKLFVDYLSMLKRTRIKDKLKKQQRHEP
;
A
#
# COMPACT_ATOMS: atom_id res chain seq x y z
N MET A 1 -57.39 -24.28 65.53
CA MET A 1 -58.07 -23.68 64.40
C MET A 1 -57.04 -23.00 63.54
N ARG A 2 -57.06 -23.32 62.26
CA ARG A 2 -56.30 -22.78 61.07
C ARG A 2 -54.87 -23.32 60.88
N ASN A 3 -54.87 -24.28 59.92
CA ASN A 3 -53.72 -24.81 59.21
C ASN A 3 -53.06 -23.74 58.33
N HIS A 4 -51.75 -23.74 58.29
CA HIS A 4 -51.03 -23.10 57.23
C HIS A 4 -50.17 -24.16 56.55
N ALA A 5 -50.56 -24.49 55.35
CA ALA A 5 -49.82 -25.37 54.44
C ALA A 5 -48.62 -24.57 53.88
N ALA A 6 -47.44 -25.18 53.96
CA ALA A 6 -46.27 -24.70 53.30
C ALA A 6 -46.27 -25.19 51.84
N ALA A 7 -46.26 -24.25 50.90
CA ALA A 7 -46.11 -24.53 49.46
C ALA A 7 -44.61 -24.66 49.11
N SER A 8 -44.24 -25.80 48.56
CA SER A 8 -42.93 -26.05 48.01
C SER A 8 -42.75 -25.30 46.68
N LEU A 9 -41.63 -24.61 46.52
CA LEU A 9 -41.21 -24.01 45.27
C LEU A 9 -40.45 -25.03 44.41
N PRO A 10 -40.65 -25.10 43.08
CA PRO A 10 -39.91 -25.97 42.19
C PRO A 10 -38.48 -25.49 41.92
N ASN A 11 -37.57 -26.46 41.81
CA ASN A 11 -36.17 -26.25 41.47
C ASN A 11 -36.06 -25.66 40.05
N ASP A 12 -35.26 -24.58 39.96
CA ASP A 12 -34.87 -23.94 38.70
C ASP A 12 -33.69 -24.73 38.11
N GLU A 13 -34.01 -25.52 37.06
CA GLU A 13 -33.00 -26.23 36.30
C GLU A 13 -32.45 -25.37 35.16
N GLY A 14 -31.14 -25.13 35.19
CA GLY A 14 -30.31 -25.15 34.02
C GLY A 14 -30.42 -23.97 33.04
N CYS A 15 -29.87 -22.79 33.39
CA CYS A 15 -29.46 -21.84 32.39
C CYS A 15 -28.15 -22.31 31.75
N SER A 16 -28.27 -23.01 30.62
CA SER A 16 -27.17 -23.37 29.75
C SER A 16 -26.66 -22.10 29.05
N THR A 17 -25.57 -21.53 29.57
CA THR A 17 -24.83 -20.49 28.89
C THR A 17 -24.08 -21.08 27.70
N LEU A 18 -24.65 -20.94 26.50
CA LEU A 18 -23.95 -21.20 25.24
C LEU A 18 -22.74 -20.23 25.15
N PRO A 19 -21.55 -20.73 24.78
CA PRO A 19 -20.42 -19.84 24.56
C PRO A 19 -20.70 -18.92 23.37
N ILE A 20 -20.61 -17.62 23.60
CA ILE A 20 -20.63 -16.62 22.55
C ILE A 20 -19.45 -16.91 21.65
N GLN A 21 -19.73 -17.49 20.49
CA GLN A 21 -18.74 -17.59 19.41
C GLN A 21 -18.38 -16.16 19.02
N ARG A 22 -17.16 -15.76 19.35
CA ARG A 22 -16.57 -14.53 18.82
C ARG A 22 -16.47 -14.74 17.31
N THR A 23 -17.41 -14.12 16.58
CA THR A 23 -17.26 -13.92 15.14
C THR A 23 -15.94 -13.16 14.94
N HIS A 24 -15.00 -13.81 14.26
CA HIS A 24 -13.77 -13.16 13.80
C HIS A 24 -14.20 -11.96 12.95
N ASN A 25 -13.86 -10.77 13.44
CA ASN A 25 -14.02 -9.55 12.67
C ASN A 25 -13.20 -9.70 11.39
N ALA A 26 -13.88 -9.82 10.25
CA ALA A 26 -13.28 -9.99 8.92
C ALA A 26 -12.69 -8.66 8.40
N ASN A 27 -12.11 -7.84 9.27
CA ASN A 27 -11.53 -6.54 8.92
C ASN A 27 -10.25 -6.23 9.72
N ALA A 28 -9.42 -7.25 10.01
CA ALA A 28 -8.04 -6.97 10.39
C ALA A 28 -7.29 -6.66 9.09
N MET A 29 -6.86 -5.41 8.90
CA MET A 29 -5.95 -5.01 7.84
C MET A 29 -4.67 -5.84 7.97
N ALA A 30 -4.10 -6.27 6.85
CA ALA A 30 -2.95 -7.17 6.83
C ALA A 30 -1.69 -6.40 6.40
N LEU A 31 -0.62 -6.52 7.19
CA LEU A 31 0.71 -6.08 6.74
C LEU A 31 1.20 -7.02 5.63
N LEU A 32 1.56 -6.45 4.50
CA LEU A 32 1.97 -7.15 3.29
C LEU A 32 3.50 -7.15 3.18
N GLU A 33 4.07 -8.24 2.68
CA GLU A 33 5.51 -8.33 2.45
C GLU A 33 5.94 -7.44 1.27
N ILE A 34 6.86 -6.51 1.51
CA ILE A 34 7.43 -5.66 0.47
C ILE A 34 8.62 -6.38 -0.18
N LEU A 35 8.57 -6.51 -1.51
CA LEU A 35 9.67 -7.07 -2.29
C LEU A 35 10.86 -6.11 -2.30
N HIS A 36 12.07 -6.64 -2.11
CA HIS A 36 13.30 -5.83 -2.13
C HIS A 36 14.15 -6.10 -3.38
N TYR A 37 14.67 -5.03 -3.98
CA TYR A 37 15.62 -5.12 -5.09
C TYR A 37 16.87 -5.92 -4.65
N PRO A 38 17.36 -6.87 -5.47
CA PRO A 38 17.07 -7.06 -6.88
C PRO A 38 16.07 -8.18 -7.22
N ASP A 39 14.99 -8.36 -6.45
CA ASP A 39 13.97 -9.36 -6.75
C ASP A 39 13.39 -9.14 -8.17
N PRO A 40 13.41 -10.15 -9.06
CA PRO A 40 12.95 -10.01 -10.43
C PRO A 40 11.46 -9.72 -10.55
N ARG A 41 10.64 -10.07 -9.53
CA ARG A 41 9.20 -9.79 -9.50
C ARG A 41 8.88 -8.29 -9.54
N LEU A 42 9.79 -7.44 -9.05
CA LEU A 42 9.70 -5.98 -9.17
C LEU A 42 9.74 -5.46 -10.63
N ARG A 43 10.05 -6.33 -11.59
CA ARG A 43 10.08 -5.99 -13.02
C ARG A 43 8.79 -6.37 -13.77
N ASN A 44 7.85 -6.97 -13.06
CA ASN A 44 6.56 -7.28 -13.66
C ASN A 44 5.73 -6.00 -13.83
N ARG A 45 5.02 -5.92 -14.96
CA ARG A 45 4.09 -4.82 -15.21
C ARG A 45 2.74 -5.12 -14.59
N ALA A 46 2.09 -4.08 -14.12
CA ALA A 46 0.75 -4.16 -13.57
C ALA A 46 -0.30 -4.19 -14.69
N GLU A 47 -1.33 -5.02 -14.51
CA GLU A 47 -2.49 -5.09 -15.39
C GLU A 47 -3.58 -4.11 -14.92
N PRO A 48 -4.33 -3.50 -15.85
CA PRO A 48 -5.44 -2.63 -15.49
C PRO A 48 -6.50 -3.37 -14.66
N ILE A 49 -7.07 -2.67 -13.70
CA ILE A 49 -8.21 -3.13 -12.88
C ILE A 49 -9.48 -2.85 -13.67
N ALA A 50 -10.25 -3.89 -14.00
CA ALA A 50 -11.47 -3.76 -14.79
C ALA A 50 -12.67 -3.26 -13.96
N GLU A 51 -12.72 -3.61 -12.67
CA GLU A 51 -13.81 -3.25 -11.75
C GLU A 51 -13.26 -2.99 -10.35
N VAL A 52 -13.77 -1.94 -9.70
CA VAL A 52 -13.41 -1.58 -8.32
C VAL A 52 -14.40 -2.24 -7.37
N ASP A 53 -14.10 -3.49 -7.01
CA ASP A 53 -14.86 -4.29 -6.07
C ASP A 53 -14.33 -4.18 -4.62
N ASP A 54 -14.95 -4.91 -3.70
CA ASP A 54 -14.55 -4.92 -2.29
C ASP A 54 -13.14 -5.50 -2.09
N SER A 55 -12.67 -6.37 -2.98
CA SER A 55 -11.29 -6.91 -2.92
C SER A 55 -10.25 -5.82 -3.23
N ILE A 56 -10.57 -4.90 -4.13
CA ILE A 56 -9.73 -3.73 -4.43
C ILE A 56 -9.71 -2.74 -3.27
N ARG A 57 -10.87 -2.50 -2.63
CA ARG A 57 -10.96 -1.64 -1.43
C ARG A 57 -10.16 -2.21 -0.26
N THR A 58 -10.27 -3.52 -0.04
CA THR A 58 -9.48 -4.22 0.99
C THR A 58 -7.98 -4.12 0.69
N LEU A 59 -7.57 -4.38 -0.55
CA LEU A 59 -6.18 -4.27 -0.97
C LEU A 59 -5.64 -2.84 -0.77
N ALA A 60 -6.42 -1.81 -1.08
CA ALA A 60 -6.03 -0.42 -0.85
C ALA A 60 -5.79 -0.12 0.63
N ALA A 61 -6.66 -0.63 1.51
CA ALA A 61 -6.50 -0.48 2.96
C ALA A 61 -5.24 -1.18 3.48
N ASP A 62 -5.00 -2.44 3.07
CA ASP A 62 -3.82 -3.21 3.43
C ASP A 62 -2.52 -2.55 2.91
N MET A 63 -2.56 -1.96 1.71
CA MET A 63 -1.44 -1.21 1.14
C MET A 63 -1.12 0.05 1.93
N LEU A 64 -2.13 0.82 2.35
CA LEU A 64 -1.94 2.03 3.17
C LEU A 64 -1.33 1.66 4.53
N GLU A 65 -1.85 0.64 5.20
CA GLU A 65 -1.30 0.17 6.48
C GLU A 65 0.15 -0.27 6.32
N THR A 66 0.45 -1.07 5.27
CA THR A 66 1.81 -1.53 4.97
C THR A 66 2.75 -0.35 4.68
N MET A 67 2.29 0.65 3.92
CA MET A 67 3.05 1.86 3.62
C MET A 67 3.41 2.64 4.89
N TYR A 68 2.44 2.82 5.79
CA TYR A 68 2.67 3.55 7.04
C TYR A 68 3.56 2.78 8.02
N ASP A 69 3.40 1.45 8.12
CA ASP A 69 4.27 0.61 8.96
C ASP A 69 5.74 0.65 8.49
N ALA A 70 5.97 0.75 7.19
CA ALA A 70 7.28 0.84 6.57
C ALA A 70 7.84 2.28 6.45
N PRO A 71 7.38 3.25 7.23
CA PRO A 71 7.41 4.71 7.12
C PRO A 71 7.64 5.24 5.69
N GLY A 72 6.77 4.82 4.76
CA GLY A 72 6.76 5.28 3.36
C GLY A 72 5.72 6.37 3.10
N ILE A 73 5.87 7.06 1.98
CA ILE A 73 4.92 8.07 1.48
C ILE A 73 4.21 7.63 0.21
N GLY A 74 4.58 6.48 -0.36
CA GLY A 74 3.98 5.84 -1.53
C GLY A 74 4.23 4.34 -1.51
N LEU A 75 3.33 3.58 -2.16
CA LEU A 75 3.46 2.14 -2.38
C LEU A 75 2.65 1.72 -3.59
N ALA A 76 3.30 1.07 -4.55
CA ALA A 76 2.65 0.45 -5.70
C ALA A 76 2.33 -1.03 -5.44
N ALA A 77 1.23 -1.53 -5.98
CA ALA A 77 0.81 -2.92 -5.77
C ALA A 77 1.85 -3.95 -6.27
N THR A 78 2.66 -3.62 -7.27
CA THR A 78 3.74 -4.49 -7.75
C THR A 78 4.85 -4.71 -6.72
N GLN A 79 5.05 -3.78 -5.78
CA GLN A 79 6.04 -3.91 -4.70
C GLN A 79 5.64 -4.98 -3.66
N ILE A 80 4.37 -5.29 -3.56
CA ILE A 80 3.81 -6.36 -2.73
C ILE A 80 3.41 -7.60 -3.54
N ASN A 81 4.01 -7.77 -4.74
CA ASN A 81 3.77 -8.88 -5.65
C ASN A 81 2.30 -9.01 -6.15
N VAL A 82 1.55 -7.93 -6.16
CA VAL A 82 0.19 -7.85 -6.73
C VAL A 82 0.28 -7.09 -8.05
N HIS A 83 0.00 -7.77 -9.17
CA HIS A 83 0.17 -7.20 -10.50
C HIS A 83 -1.09 -6.46 -10.99
N LYS A 84 -1.69 -5.66 -10.11
CA LYS A 84 -2.82 -4.77 -10.40
C LYS A 84 -2.35 -3.33 -10.49
N ARG A 85 -2.88 -2.57 -11.45
CA ARG A 85 -2.46 -1.18 -11.67
C ARG A 85 -3.08 -0.25 -10.63
N MET A 86 -2.52 -0.25 -9.43
CA MET A 86 -2.95 0.56 -8.30
C MET A 86 -1.74 0.99 -7.48
N LEU A 87 -1.79 2.21 -6.96
CA LEU A 87 -0.84 2.75 -6.01
C LEU A 87 -1.57 3.52 -4.89
N VAL A 88 -0.91 3.66 -3.76
CA VAL A 88 -1.33 4.52 -2.67
C VAL A 88 -0.24 5.55 -2.38
N ALA A 89 -0.62 6.73 -1.93
CA ALA A 89 0.30 7.80 -1.57
C ALA A 89 -0.27 8.66 -0.44
N ASP A 90 0.59 9.10 0.46
CA ASP A 90 0.32 10.12 1.46
C ASP A 90 1.62 10.88 1.76
N VAL A 91 1.68 12.14 1.34
CA VAL A 91 2.84 13.02 1.55
C VAL A 91 2.61 14.04 2.67
N SER A 92 1.48 13.93 3.39
CA SER A 92 1.19 14.78 4.53
C SER A 92 2.12 14.45 5.71
N ALA A 93 2.43 15.45 6.53
CA ALA A 93 3.31 15.25 7.68
C ALA A 93 2.68 14.40 8.80
N GLU A 94 1.35 14.40 8.88
CA GLU A 94 0.58 13.75 9.95
C GLU A 94 -0.06 12.43 9.50
N ASN A 95 0.21 11.96 8.25
CA ASN A 95 -0.40 10.77 7.64
C ASN A 95 -1.95 10.85 7.63
N ASP A 96 -2.49 12.00 7.24
CA ASP A 96 -3.91 12.31 7.29
C ASP A 96 -4.53 12.69 5.93
N ASP A 97 -3.77 12.56 4.83
CA ASP A 97 -4.26 12.76 3.45
C ASP A 97 -3.96 11.52 2.54
N PRO A 98 -4.43 10.31 2.93
CA PRO A 98 -4.22 9.11 2.12
C PRO A 98 -4.96 9.19 0.79
N ARG A 99 -4.26 8.86 -0.29
CA ARG A 99 -4.78 8.86 -1.64
C ARG A 99 -4.59 7.50 -2.29
N VAL A 100 -5.62 7.06 -3.03
CA VAL A 100 -5.60 5.80 -3.79
C VAL A 100 -5.80 6.12 -5.26
N PHE A 101 -4.92 5.59 -6.11
CA PHE A 101 -4.95 5.79 -7.54
C PHE A 101 -5.11 4.44 -8.25
N ILE A 102 -6.25 4.21 -8.87
CA ILE A 102 -6.56 3.00 -9.62
C ILE A 102 -6.44 3.31 -11.11
N ASN A 103 -5.68 2.50 -11.84
CA ASN A 103 -5.36 2.71 -13.26
C ASN A 103 -4.76 4.10 -13.56
N PRO A 104 -3.81 4.61 -12.77
CA PRO A 104 -3.28 5.94 -12.99
C PRO A 104 -2.54 6.04 -14.31
N VAL A 105 -2.77 7.20 -14.99
CA VAL A 105 -2.08 7.60 -16.23
C VAL A 105 -1.71 9.07 -16.15
N ILE A 106 -0.43 9.40 -16.29
CA ILE A 106 0.01 10.79 -16.45
C ILE A 106 -0.37 11.22 -17.86
N VAL A 107 -1.24 12.21 -17.96
CA VAL A 107 -1.75 12.73 -19.25
C VAL A 107 -1.04 14.02 -19.67
N GLU A 108 -0.47 14.76 -18.73
CA GLU A 108 0.33 15.95 -18.98
C GLU A 108 1.48 16.02 -17.97
N SER A 109 2.62 16.57 -18.38
CA SER A 109 3.77 16.82 -17.53
C SER A 109 4.51 18.07 -17.97
N GLN A 110 5.02 18.85 -17.03
CA GLN A 110 5.74 20.11 -17.31
C GLN A 110 6.90 20.25 -16.34
N GLY A 111 7.89 21.05 -16.78
CA GLY A 111 9.06 21.36 -15.99
C GLY A 111 9.97 20.17 -15.73
N THR A 112 10.95 20.38 -14.87
CA THR A 112 11.89 19.34 -14.43
C THR A 112 12.43 19.73 -13.06
N GLU A 113 12.36 18.80 -12.12
CA GLU A 113 12.89 18.93 -10.77
C GLU A 113 13.82 17.77 -10.44
N GLN A 114 14.88 18.05 -9.67
CA GLN A 114 15.73 17.01 -9.08
C GLN A 114 15.42 16.91 -7.61
N MET A 115 14.93 15.73 -7.18
CA MET A 115 14.63 15.44 -5.79
C MET A 115 15.36 14.19 -5.33
N GLU A 116 15.75 14.14 -4.06
CA GLU A 116 16.32 12.95 -3.47
C GLU A 116 15.20 11.93 -3.24
N GLU A 117 15.27 10.79 -3.93
CA GLU A 117 14.31 9.71 -3.80
C GLU A 117 14.87 8.54 -3.00
N GLY A 118 14.04 8.00 -2.11
CA GLY A 118 14.17 6.69 -1.50
C GLY A 118 13.08 5.75 -2.01
N CYS A 119 13.15 4.47 -1.69
CA CYS A 119 12.14 3.48 -2.07
C CYS A 119 12.06 2.37 -1.04
N LEU A 120 10.86 1.99 -0.63
CA LEU A 120 10.64 0.86 0.28
C LEU A 120 11.21 -0.46 -0.28
N SER A 121 11.20 -0.62 -1.61
CA SER A 121 11.82 -1.77 -2.28
C SER A 121 13.34 -1.66 -2.46
N VAL A 122 13.97 -0.53 -2.08
CA VAL A 122 15.43 -0.30 -2.18
C VAL A 122 15.95 0.28 -0.85
N PRO A 123 15.86 -0.47 0.25
CA PRO A 123 16.03 0.07 1.60
C PRO A 123 17.44 0.67 1.83
N GLY A 124 17.45 1.85 2.49
CA GLY A 124 18.67 2.54 2.88
C GLY A 124 19.51 3.08 1.72
N VAL A 125 18.87 3.38 0.59
CA VAL A 125 19.46 4.02 -0.58
C VAL A 125 18.63 5.23 -0.96
N PHE A 126 19.32 6.38 -1.08
CA PHE A 126 18.74 7.64 -1.51
C PHE A 126 19.61 8.22 -2.60
N GLU A 127 19.02 8.70 -3.68
CA GLU A 127 19.74 9.26 -4.84
C GLU A 127 18.92 10.36 -5.50
N LEU A 128 19.59 11.34 -6.10
CA LEU A 128 18.93 12.37 -6.88
C LEU A 128 18.39 11.79 -8.19
N VAL A 129 17.09 11.99 -8.41
CA VAL A 129 16.38 11.60 -9.63
C VAL A 129 15.69 12.83 -10.23
N GLU A 130 15.73 12.93 -11.55
CA GLU A 130 15.05 13.99 -12.30
C GLU A 130 13.65 13.52 -12.67
N ARG A 131 12.63 14.33 -12.32
CA ARG A 131 11.22 14.12 -12.61
C ARG A 131 10.59 15.37 -13.18
N ALA A 132 9.39 15.25 -13.78
CA ALA A 132 8.58 16.41 -14.03
C ALA A 132 8.19 17.07 -12.70
N ASP A 133 8.25 18.41 -12.63
CA ASP A 133 7.92 19.15 -11.40
C ASP A 133 6.40 19.32 -11.22
N TRP A 134 5.64 19.28 -12.34
CA TRP A 134 4.18 19.30 -12.37
C TRP A 134 3.64 18.21 -13.29
N ILE A 135 2.56 17.55 -12.84
CA ILE A 135 1.84 16.53 -13.61
C ILE A 135 0.33 16.71 -13.53
N ALA A 136 -0.38 16.25 -14.57
CA ALA A 136 -1.79 15.92 -14.51
C ALA A 136 -1.93 14.40 -14.64
N VAL A 137 -2.60 13.77 -13.67
CA VAL A 137 -2.86 12.33 -13.64
C VAL A 137 -4.36 12.07 -13.68
N GLU A 138 -4.78 11.15 -14.56
CA GLU A 138 -6.14 10.59 -14.60
C GLU A 138 -6.14 9.21 -13.96
N TYR A 139 -7.16 8.91 -13.16
CA TYR A 139 -7.27 7.64 -12.42
C TYR A 139 -8.73 7.36 -12.03
N LEU A 140 -9.01 6.18 -11.51
CA LEU A 140 -10.26 5.86 -10.83
C LEU A 140 -10.07 5.93 -9.32
N ASP A 141 -11.06 6.47 -8.61
CA ASP A 141 -11.12 6.42 -7.15
C ASP A 141 -11.65 5.06 -6.65
N LEU A 142 -11.82 4.91 -5.31
CA LEU A 142 -12.34 3.69 -4.68
C LEU A 142 -13.83 3.43 -4.97
N ASP A 143 -14.55 4.39 -5.54
CA ASP A 143 -15.93 4.23 -6.01
C ASP A 143 -15.98 3.90 -7.51
N GLY A 144 -14.80 3.76 -8.15
CA GLY A 144 -14.67 3.51 -9.58
C GLY A 144 -14.98 4.73 -10.44
N GLN A 145 -15.01 5.94 -9.84
CA GLN A 145 -15.30 7.17 -10.57
C GLN A 145 -14.03 7.76 -11.18
N PRO A 146 -14.07 8.22 -12.44
CA PRO A 146 -12.95 8.91 -13.07
C PRO A 146 -12.61 10.21 -12.32
N GLN A 147 -11.33 10.38 -12.03
CA GLN A 147 -10.78 11.55 -11.37
C GLN A 147 -9.61 12.11 -12.20
N ARG A 148 -9.37 13.41 -12.08
CA ARG A 148 -8.19 14.10 -12.60
C ARG A 148 -7.57 14.94 -11.48
N LEU A 149 -6.30 14.73 -11.22
CA LEU A 149 -5.53 15.49 -10.26
C LEU A 149 -4.40 16.22 -10.99
N GLU A 150 -4.27 17.50 -10.72
CA GLU A 150 -3.12 18.33 -11.10
C GLU A 150 -2.30 18.61 -9.84
N THR A 151 -1.00 18.34 -9.87
CA THR A 151 -0.15 18.48 -8.69
C THR A 151 1.30 18.73 -9.06
N ASP A 152 2.05 19.29 -8.11
CA ASP A 152 3.48 19.59 -8.19
C ASP A 152 4.24 19.06 -6.95
N GLY A 153 5.53 19.33 -6.88
CA GLY A 153 6.38 19.02 -5.75
C GLY A 153 6.39 17.54 -5.35
N LEU A 154 6.44 17.28 -4.03
CA LEU A 154 6.64 15.92 -3.51
C LEU A 154 5.56 14.93 -3.94
N LEU A 155 4.29 15.35 -4.03
CA LEU A 155 3.21 14.47 -4.48
C LEU A 155 3.36 14.10 -5.96
N ALA A 156 3.75 15.06 -6.82
CA ALA A 156 4.01 14.78 -8.22
C ALA A 156 5.17 13.78 -8.40
N VAL A 157 6.26 13.95 -7.66
CA VAL A 157 7.40 13.03 -7.65
C VAL A 157 7.00 11.65 -7.15
N CYS A 158 6.26 11.57 -6.05
CA CYS A 158 5.77 10.31 -5.48
C CYS A 158 4.91 9.53 -6.48
N ILE A 159 3.91 10.18 -7.10
CA ILE A 159 3.04 9.53 -8.09
C ILE A 159 3.85 9.01 -9.29
N GLN A 160 4.82 9.76 -9.81
CA GLN A 160 5.68 9.33 -10.89
C GLN A 160 6.53 8.12 -10.50
N HIS A 161 7.07 8.12 -9.27
CA HIS A 161 7.83 7.01 -8.72
C HIS A 161 6.98 5.72 -8.65
N GLU A 162 5.77 5.81 -8.12
CA GLU A 162 4.89 4.66 -7.98
C GLU A 162 4.34 4.16 -9.33
N ILE A 163 4.10 5.05 -10.31
CA ILE A 163 3.74 4.65 -11.69
C ILE A 163 4.90 3.90 -12.35
N ASP A 164 6.14 4.30 -12.12
CA ASP A 164 7.30 3.53 -12.61
C ASP A 164 7.28 2.09 -12.08
N HIS A 165 6.98 1.87 -10.80
CA HIS A 165 6.81 0.52 -10.24
C HIS A 165 5.73 -0.26 -10.96
N LEU A 166 4.58 0.35 -11.26
CA LEU A 166 3.50 -0.28 -12.03
C LEU A 166 3.93 -0.65 -13.46
N ASP A 167 4.92 0.04 -14.01
CA ASP A 167 5.51 -0.24 -15.33
C ASP A 167 6.75 -1.13 -15.26
N GLY A 168 7.10 -1.68 -14.08
CA GLY A 168 8.26 -2.55 -13.86
C GLY A 168 9.59 -1.83 -13.84
N LYS A 169 9.58 -0.50 -13.60
CA LYS A 169 10.79 0.31 -13.46
C LYS A 169 11.05 0.61 -11.98
N LEU A 170 12.29 0.96 -11.66
CA LEU A 170 12.72 1.39 -10.34
C LEU A 170 13.53 2.68 -10.49
N PHE A 171 13.55 3.53 -9.44
CA PHE A 171 14.34 4.78 -9.50
C PHE A 171 15.83 4.53 -9.78
N VAL A 172 16.37 3.38 -9.40
CA VAL A 172 17.74 2.99 -9.71
C VAL A 172 18.01 2.89 -11.22
N ASP A 173 16.99 2.76 -12.06
CA ASP A 173 17.15 2.68 -13.53
C ASP A 173 17.53 4.03 -14.14
N TYR A 174 17.28 5.12 -13.45
CA TYR A 174 17.69 6.48 -13.84
C TYR A 174 19.16 6.77 -13.48
N LEU A 175 19.79 5.90 -12.68
CA LEU A 175 21.16 6.07 -12.23
C LEU A 175 22.17 5.47 -13.23
N SER A 176 23.44 5.94 -13.14
CA SER A 176 24.51 5.36 -13.93
C SER A 176 24.70 3.86 -13.64
N MET A 177 25.19 3.12 -14.62
CA MET A 177 25.45 1.68 -14.48
C MET A 177 26.34 1.36 -13.25
N LEU A 178 27.34 2.21 -12.96
CA LEU A 178 28.22 2.03 -11.81
C LEU A 178 27.46 2.14 -10.48
N LYS A 179 26.58 3.15 -10.35
CA LYS A 179 25.74 3.32 -9.15
C LYS A 179 24.79 2.13 -8.98
N ARG A 180 24.09 1.74 -10.05
CA ARG A 180 23.18 0.56 -10.03
C ARG A 180 23.88 -0.71 -9.56
N THR A 181 25.07 -0.99 -10.08
CA THR A 181 25.84 -2.19 -9.71
C THR A 181 26.21 -2.15 -8.22
N ARG A 182 26.71 -1.02 -7.72
CA ARG A 182 27.05 -0.85 -6.29
C ARG A 182 25.85 -1.04 -5.37
N ILE A 183 24.69 -0.48 -5.73
CA ILE A 183 23.45 -0.63 -4.97
C ILE A 183 23.03 -2.10 -4.94
N LYS A 184 23.00 -2.76 -6.10
CA LYS A 184 22.66 -4.17 -6.23
C LYS A 184 23.55 -5.07 -5.36
N ASP A 185 24.86 -4.85 -5.38
CA ASP A 185 25.81 -5.65 -4.61
C ASP A 185 25.67 -5.40 -3.11
N LYS A 186 25.43 -4.13 -2.69
CA LYS A 186 25.15 -3.76 -1.30
C LYS A 186 23.92 -4.52 -0.78
N LEU A 187 22.79 -4.46 -1.49
CA LEU A 187 21.54 -5.07 -1.05
C LEU A 187 21.61 -6.61 -1.05
N LYS A 188 22.24 -7.22 -2.05
CA LYS A 188 22.49 -8.67 -2.04
C LYS A 188 23.34 -9.12 -0.86
N LYS A 189 24.28 -8.29 -0.41
CA LYS A 189 25.10 -8.59 0.77
C LYS A 189 24.27 -8.48 2.05
N GLN A 190 23.38 -7.50 2.15
CA GLN A 190 22.48 -7.34 3.30
C GLN A 190 21.53 -8.54 3.43
N GLN A 191 20.84 -8.94 2.35
CA GLN A 191 19.92 -10.09 2.31
C GLN A 191 20.59 -11.42 2.74
N ARG A 192 21.90 -11.60 2.55
CA ARG A 192 22.63 -12.80 2.99
C ARG A 192 22.94 -12.82 4.48
N HIS A 193 22.80 -11.68 5.17
CA HIS A 193 23.13 -11.53 6.59
C HIS A 193 21.87 -11.34 7.46
N GLU A 194 20.69 -11.24 6.85
CA GLU A 194 19.42 -11.35 7.56
C GLU A 194 19.18 -12.82 7.92
N PRO A 195 18.90 -13.13 9.22
CA PRO A 195 18.77 -14.49 9.73
C PRO A 195 17.58 -15.23 9.19
#